data_85de5badc379cd13725947a6c86960d3
#
_entry.id   85de5badc379cd13725947a6c86960d3
#
_cell.length_a   1.000
_cell.length_b   1.000
_cell.length_c   1.000
_cell.angle_alpha   90.00
_cell.angle_beta   90.00
_cell.angle_gamma   90.00
#
_symmetry.space_group_name_H-M   'P 1'
#
loop_
_entity.id
_entity.type
_entity.pdbx_description
1 polymer ?
#
loop_
_entity_poly.entity_id
_entity_poly.type
_entity_poly.pdbx_seq_one_letter_code
_entity_poly.pdbx_strand_id
1 'polypeptide(L)' 'MKTIATMDLNECAAYLRNHGLRISNESLADGIQQGAYPFGVCIEGKRRIFQIFTRLVNEWIAEREVEA' A
#
# COMPACT_ATOMS: atom_id res chain seq x y z
N MET A 1 2.29 7.92 -23.33
CA MET A 1 0.95 7.64 -22.73
C MET A 1 1.07 7.51 -21.23
N LYS A 2 0.19 8.18 -20.51
CA LYS A 2 0.16 8.05 -19.03
C LYS A 2 -0.72 6.88 -18.65
N THR A 3 -0.23 6.05 -17.73
CA THR A 3 -0.98 4.91 -17.23
C THR A 3 -1.05 4.98 -15.70
N ILE A 4 -2.01 4.27 -15.13
CA ILE A 4 -2.11 4.14 -13.68
C ILE A 4 -1.21 2.98 -13.27
N ALA A 5 -0.16 3.29 -12.50
CA ALA A 5 0.73 2.26 -11.98
C ALA A 5 0.17 1.73 -10.66
N THR A 6 0.02 0.43 -10.59
CA THR A 6 -0.50 -0.24 -9.39
C THR A 6 0.45 -1.35 -8.96
N MET A 7 0.31 -1.80 -7.72
CA MET A 7 1.02 -2.97 -7.23
C MET A 7 0.06 -3.85 -6.45
N ASP A 8 0.35 -5.14 -6.37
CA ASP A 8 -0.50 -6.02 -5.59
C ASP A 8 -0.16 -5.92 -4.10
N LEU A 9 -0.97 -6.57 -3.27
CA LEU A 9 -0.81 -6.50 -1.81
C LEU A 9 0.56 -7.02 -1.36
N ASN A 10 1.00 -8.15 -1.92
CA ASN A 10 2.29 -8.73 -1.55
C ASN A 10 3.45 -7.83 -1.95
N GLU A 11 3.39 -7.26 -3.15
CA GLU A 11 4.41 -6.33 -3.63
C GLU A 11 4.47 -5.08 -2.75
N CYS A 12 3.31 -4.54 -2.40
CA CYS A 12 3.23 -3.36 -1.56
C CYS A 12 3.81 -3.62 -0.17
N ALA A 13 3.47 -4.74 0.44
CA ALA A 13 4.00 -5.10 1.74
C ALA A 13 5.52 -5.25 1.70
N ALA A 14 6.05 -5.92 0.67
CA ALA A 14 7.50 -6.07 0.51
C ALA A 14 8.17 -4.73 0.29
N TYR A 15 7.56 -3.87 -0.51
CA TYR A 15 8.08 -2.53 -0.79
C TYR A 15 8.17 -1.68 0.47
N LEU A 16 7.12 -1.71 1.30
CA LEU A 16 7.10 -0.98 2.57
C LEU A 16 8.15 -1.53 3.54
N ARG A 17 8.29 -2.85 3.62
CA ARG A 17 9.32 -3.47 4.47
C ARG A 17 10.73 -3.06 4.03
N ASN A 18 10.96 -2.94 2.73
CA ASN A 18 12.25 -2.48 2.19
C ASN A 18 12.55 -1.04 2.56
N HIS A 19 11.53 -0.25 2.84
CA HIS A 19 11.69 1.13 3.31
C HIS A 19 11.68 1.24 4.84
N GLY A 20 11.69 0.11 5.53
CA GLY A 20 11.84 0.09 6.98
C GLY A 20 10.56 -0.04 7.79
N LEU A 21 9.41 -0.11 7.14
CA LEU A 21 8.15 -0.28 7.85
C LEU A 21 7.95 -1.74 8.21
N ARG A 22 7.63 -2.00 9.47
CA ARG A 22 7.29 -3.35 9.92
C ARG A 22 5.83 -3.62 9.66
N ILE A 23 5.55 -4.40 8.64
CA ILE A 23 4.17 -4.67 8.26
C ILE A 23 4.07 -6.06 7.64
N SER A 24 3.00 -6.77 7.96
CA SER A 24 2.66 -8.02 7.33
C SER A 24 1.63 -7.77 6.24
N ASN A 25 1.47 -8.75 5.34
CA ASN A 25 0.46 -8.65 4.29
C ASN A 25 -0.94 -8.49 4.87
N GLU A 26 -1.22 -9.24 5.95
CA GLU A 26 -2.53 -9.20 6.61
C GLU A 26 -2.78 -7.83 7.26
N SER A 27 -1.79 -7.29 7.95
CA SER A 27 -1.91 -5.96 8.57
C SER A 27 -2.12 -4.87 7.52
N LEU A 28 -1.43 -4.99 6.39
CA LEU A 28 -1.60 -4.05 5.29
C LEU A 28 -3.02 -4.12 4.72
N ALA A 29 -3.52 -5.34 4.50
CA ALA A 29 -4.87 -5.55 4.01
C ALA A 29 -5.91 -4.94 4.94
N ASP A 30 -5.79 -5.21 6.23
CA ASP A 30 -6.71 -4.69 7.24
C ASP A 30 -6.64 -3.16 7.32
N GLY A 31 -5.43 -2.61 7.23
CA GLY A 31 -5.24 -1.17 7.27
C GLY A 31 -5.87 -0.46 6.07
N ILE A 32 -5.73 -1.03 4.88
CA ILE A 32 -6.37 -0.48 3.68
C ILE A 32 -7.88 -0.55 3.79
N GLN A 33 -8.41 -1.68 4.26
CA GLN A 33 -9.84 -1.87 4.42
C GLN A 33 -10.43 -0.87 5.41
N GLN A 34 -9.70 -0.55 6.47
CA GLN A 34 -10.14 0.39 7.51
C GLN A 34 -9.92 1.85 7.12
N GLY A 35 -9.26 2.10 6.00
CA GLY A 35 -8.93 3.45 5.56
C GLY A 35 -7.72 4.07 6.27
N ALA A 36 -6.94 3.26 6.99
CA ALA A 36 -5.73 3.73 7.68
C ALA A 36 -4.61 4.08 6.71
N TYR A 37 -4.58 3.42 5.55
CA TYR A 37 -3.57 3.67 4.53
C TYR A 37 -4.22 4.30 3.29
N PRO A 38 -3.93 5.57 3.01
CA PRO A 38 -4.63 6.30 1.94
C PRO A 38 -4.14 5.99 0.51
N PHE A 39 -3.16 5.11 0.38
CA PHE A 39 -2.58 4.80 -0.93
C PHE A 39 -3.26 3.65 -1.66
N GLY A 40 -4.30 3.07 -1.09
CA GLY A 40 -5.01 1.97 -1.72
C GLY A 40 -6.47 1.95 -1.33
N VAL A 41 -7.22 1.12 -2.05
CA VAL A 41 -8.65 0.91 -1.77
C VAL A 41 -8.92 -0.58 -1.69
N CYS A 42 -9.92 -0.94 -0.92
CA CYS A 42 -10.42 -2.31 -0.82
C CYS A 42 -11.83 -2.37 -1.38
N ILE A 43 -12.02 -3.21 -2.38
CA ILE A 43 -13.35 -3.44 -2.95
C ILE A 43 -13.87 -4.72 -2.36
N GLU A 44 -14.92 -4.63 -1.57
CA GLU A 44 -15.54 -5.77 -0.90
C GLU A 44 -16.51 -6.48 -1.84
N GLY A 45 -16.47 -7.80 -1.83
CA GLY A 45 -17.34 -8.66 -2.62
C GLY A 45 -17.24 -10.07 -2.06
N LYS A 46 -17.26 -11.09 -2.95
CA LYS A 46 -17.04 -12.47 -2.51
C LYS A 46 -15.65 -12.65 -1.90
N ARG A 47 -14.70 -11.84 -2.31
CA ARG A 47 -13.38 -11.72 -1.68
C ARG A 47 -12.91 -10.29 -1.80
N ARG A 48 -11.99 -9.91 -0.92
CA ARG A 48 -11.44 -8.56 -0.93
C ARG A 48 -10.50 -8.37 -2.13
N ILE A 49 -10.71 -7.32 -2.87
CA ILE A 49 -9.82 -6.92 -3.97
C ILE A 49 -9.15 -5.63 -3.57
N PHE A 50 -7.82 -5.60 -3.62
CA PHE A 50 -7.05 -4.44 -3.24
C PHE A 50 -6.46 -3.79 -4.48
N GLN A 51 -6.64 -2.48 -4.60
CA GLN A 51 -5.99 -1.68 -5.64
C GLN A 51 -5.09 -0.67 -4.93
N ILE A 52 -3.81 -0.80 -5.16
CA ILE A 52 -2.80 0.01 -4.48
C ILE A 52 -2.06 0.80 -5.54
N PHE A 53 -2.03 2.12 -5.36
CA PHE A 53 -1.50 3.04 -6.37
C PHE A 53 -0.05 3.38 -6.03
N THR A 54 0.85 2.99 -6.91
CA THR A 54 2.30 3.13 -6.70
C THR A 54 2.70 4.56 -6.37
N ARG A 55 2.14 5.54 -7.08
CA ARG A 55 2.46 6.94 -6.84
C ARG A 55 2.09 7.37 -5.42
N LEU A 56 0.92 6.96 -4.95
CA LEU A 56 0.47 7.33 -3.61
C LEU A 56 1.31 6.64 -2.53
N VAL A 57 1.73 5.39 -2.78
CA VAL A 57 2.64 4.69 -1.88
C VAL A 57 3.95 5.46 -1.75
N ASN A 58 4.52 5.88 -2.87
CA ASN A 58 5.78 6.63 -2.87
C ASN A 58 5.65 7.97 -2.14
N GLU A 59 4.56 8.68 -2.36
CA GLU A 59 4.29 9.94 -1.67
C GLU A 59 4.13 9.73 -0.17
N TRP A 60 3.41 8.68 0.22
CA TRP A 60 3.21 8.33 1.62
C TRP A 60 4.54 8.01 2.31
N ILE A 61 5.40 7.24 1.64
CA ILE A 61 6.73 6.89 2.16
C ILE A 61 7.57 8.15 2.30
N ALA A 62 7.59 9.00 1.27
CA ALA A 62 8.41 10.21 1.27
C ALA A 62 8.06 11.15 2.44
N GLU A 63 6.79 11.22 2.79
CA GLU A 63 6.33 12.04 3.91
C GLU A 63 6.79 11.51 5.27
N ARG A 64 7.15 10.24 5.35
CA ARG A 64 7.46 9.54 6.60
C ARG A 64 8.90 9.11 6.74
N GLU A 65 9.66 9.11 5.65
CA GLU A 65 11.07 8.73 5.71
C GLU A 65 11.86 9.75 6.50
N VAL A 66 12.76 9.22 7.34
CA VAL A 66 13.71 10.06 8.08
C VAL A 66 15.11 9.59 7.75
N GLU A 67 16.06 10.50 7.76
CA GLU A 67 17.46 10.15 7.55
C GLU A 67 18.00 9.47 8.80
N ALA A 68 18.63 8.33 8.59
CA ALA A 68 19.24 7.58 9.68
C ALA A 68 20.67 8.06 9.93
#